data_0eb374fa2a820f31a058812901d55053
#
_entry.id   0eb374fa2a820f31a058812901d55053
#
_cell.length_a   1.000
_cell.length_b   1.000
_cell.length_c   1.000
_cell.angle_alpha   90.00
_cell.angle_beta   90.00
_cell.angle_gamma   90.00
#
_symmetry.space_group_name_H-M   'P 1'
#
loop_
_entity.id
_entity.type
_entity.pdbx_description
1 polymer ?
#
loop_
_entity_poly.entity_id
_entity_poly.type
_entity_poly.pdbx_seq_one_letter_code
_entity_poly.pdbx_strand_id
1 'polypeptide(L)'
;MNNILFKLNSLIKSRKHKNSKLIYYLKNGFRWYCTPRFITELRRRSILNSFEKLEKQEQNYILERVNYYNKLSGSFKSKMDKGNDGTELVPVNNLRPGATLSNRRVGSMYFFDTYEYMRYFKKDNLASFLFGDITFAPEVPSFVKSRPIGNDNVNSVLLNLDKNRHFTFVKDNRKFIDKQDMLIGRAFVDQPHRVRFWEMYFGHPMCDLGNINKKLGSHPEWNVKPISIDQHLDYKYILCLEGNDVA
;
A
#
# COMPACT_ATOMS: atom_id res chain seq x y z
N MET A 1 32.75 -22.82 -7.12
CA MET A 1 32.54 -21.48 -7.65
C MET A 1 31.15 -21.28 -8.30
N ASN A 2 30.62 -22.25 -9.08
CA ASN A 2 29.33 -22.15 -9.75
C ASN A 2 28.11 -22.01 -8.83
N ASN A 3 28.11 -22.59 -7.64
CA ASN A 3 26.97 -22.52 -6.70
C ASN A 3 26.78 -21.13 -6.04
N ILE A 4 27.87 -20.38 -5.84
CA ILE A 4 27.81 -19.05 -5.23
C ILE A 4 27.33 -18.03 -6.27
N LEU A 5 27.83 -18.12 -7.50
CA LEU A 5 27.38 -17.28 -8.61
C LEU A 5 25.91 -17.52 -8.96
N PHE A 6 25.45 -18.78 -8.93
CA PHE A 6 24.03 -19.11 -9.13
C PHE A 6 23.14 -18.52 -8.01
N LYS A 7 23.54 -18.64 -6.74
CA LYS A 7 22.83 -18.04 -5.60
C LYS A 7 22.83 -16.52 -5.65
N LEU A 8 23.93 -15.88 -6.01
CA LEU A 8 24.01 -14.43 -6.19
C LEU A 8 23.11 -13.95 -7.34
N ASN A 9 23.16 -14.61 -8.48
CA ASN A 9 22.28 -14.29 -9.62
C ASN A 9 20.80 -14.49 -9.29
N SER A 10 20.44 -15.53 -8.54
CA SER A 10 19.05 -15.73 -8.10
C SER A 10 18.59 -14.66 -7.10
N LEU A 11 19.48 -14.22 -6.20
CA LEU A 11 19.20 -13.12 -5.26
C LEU A 11 19.06 -11.77 -5.97
N ILE A 12 19.87 -11.50 -6.99
CA ILE A 12 19.80 -10.28 -7.79
C ILE A 12 18.50 -10.29 -8.60
N LYS A 13 18.17 -11.41 -9.29
CA LYS A 13 16.89 -11.57 -10.01
C LYS A 13 15.68 -11.45 -9.09
N SER A 14 15.73 -12.02 -7.88
CA SER A 14 14.61 -11.94 -6.93
C SER A 14 14.38 -10.53 -6.36
N ARG A 15 15.38 -9.65 -6.45
CA ARG A 15 15.28 -8.25 -6.00
C ARG A 15 15.00 -7.26 -7.12
N LYS A 16 15.09 -7.68 -8.38
CA LYS A 16 14.73 -6.85 -9.51
C LYS A 16 13.27 -6.40 -9.38
N HIS A 17 13.01 -5.16 -9.69
CA HIS A 17 11.69 -4.53 -9.52
C HIS A 17 11.14 -4.49 -8.08
N LYS A 18 12.02 -4.47 -7.08
CA LYS A 18 11.64 -4.30 -5.68
C LYS A 18 12.35 -3.09 -5.08
N ASN A 19 11.62 -2.32 -4.30
CA ASN A 19 12.22 -1.22 -3.55
C ASN A 19 13.16 -1.77 -2.46
N SER A 20 14.28 -1.09 -2.24
CA SER A 20 15.22 -1.46 -1.19
C SER A 20 14.66 -1.11 0.19
N LYS A 21 14.36 -2.11 1.01
CA LYS A 21 13.95 -1.90 2.41
C LYS A 21 15.00 -1.15 3.21
N LEU A 22 16.28 -1.42 2.98
CA LEU A 22 17.38 -0.75 3.69
C LEU A 22 17.35 0.75 3.41
N ILE A 23 17.32 1.15 2.14
CA ILE A 23 17.27 2.56 1.74
C ILE A 23 15.99 3.21 2.27
N TYR A 24 14.87 2.51 2.22
CA TYR A 24 13.60 2.99 2.76
C TYR A 24 13.71 3.32 4.27
N TYR A 25 14.23 2.39 5.08
CA TYR A 25 14.36 2.60 6.51
C TYR A 25 15.42 3.64 6.88
N LEU A 26 16.54 3.69 6.19
CA LEU A 26 17.57 4.71 6.39
C LEU A 26 17.02 6.12 6.10
N LYS A 27 16.37 6.30 4.96
CA LYS A 27 15.76 7.59 4.57
C LYS A 27 14.69 8.05 5.58
N ASN A 28 13.81 7.15 5.97
CA ASN A 28 12.70 7.49 6.85
C ASN A 28 13.15 7.63 8.32
N GLY A 29 14.12 6.82 8.76
CA GLY A 29 14.76 6.96 10.06
C GLY A 29 15.47 8.31 10.19
N PHE A 30 16.26 8.70 9.18
CA PHE A 30 16.88 10.03 9.13
C PHE A 30 15.83 11.15 9.20
N ARG A 31 14.75 11.03 8.42
CA ARG A 31 13.63 11.99 8.46
C ARG A 31 13.01 12.10 9.83
N TRP A 32 12.88 11.02 10.57
CA TRP A 32 12.25 11.01 11.90
C TRP A 32 13.17 11.54 13.00
N TYR A 33 14.43 11.07 13.03
CA TYR A 33 15.36 11.39 14.11
C TYR A 33 16.15 12.69 13.86
N CYS A 34 16.51 12.96 12.61
CA CYS A 34 17.49 14.00 12.27
C CYS A 34 16.85 15.27 11.67
N THR A 35 15.53 15.30 11.39
CA THR A 35 14.90 16.50 10.81
C THR A 35 14.27 17.38 11.88
N PRO A 36 14.88 18.53 12.22
CA PRO A 36 14.33 19.48 13.18
C PRO A 36 12.98 20.05 12.73
N ARG A 37 12.14 20.43 13.68
CA ARG A 37 10.79 20.94 13.40
C ARG A 37 10.80 22.21 12.55
N PHE A 38 11.76 23.10 12.75
CA PHE A 38 11.84 24.33 11.96
C PHE A 38 12.09 24.05 10.47
N ILE A 39 12.91 23.03 10.12
CA ILE A 39 13.11 22.59 8.73
C ILE A 39 11.80 22.05 8.14
N THR A 40 11.05 21.30 8.93
CA THR A 40 9.73 20.79 8.50
C THR A 40 8.76 21.93 8.21
N GLU A 41 8.76 22.96 9.06
CA GLU A 41 7.90 24.13 8.88
C GLU A 41 8.33 24.98 7.66
N LEU A 42 9.63 25.20 7.45
CA LEU A 42 10.13 25.86 6.25
C LEU A 42 9.71 25.11 4.97
N ARG A 43 9.81 23.78 5.01
CA ARG A 43 9.38 22.95 3.88
C ARG A 43 7.87 23.02 3.65
N ARG A 44 7.06 23.03 4.72
CA ARG A 44 5.60 23.21 4.63
C ARG A 44 5.27 24.53 3.93
N ARG A 45 5.89 25.64 4.34
CA ARG A 45 5.72 26.95 3.71
C ARG A 45 6.15 26.93 2.25
N SER A 46 7.28 26.32 1.95
CA SER A 46 7.78 26.19 0.58
C SER A 46 6.80 25.43 -0.33
N ILE A 47 6.18 24.36 0.18
CA ILE A 47 5.16 23.59 -0.57
C ILE A 47 3.93 24.45 -0.86
N LEU A 48 3.42 25.16 0.15
CA LEU A 48 2.26 26.06 -0.02
C LEU A 48 2.55 27.18 -1.00
N ASN A 49 3.69 27.87 -0.84
CA ASN A 49 4.10 28.93 -1.78
C ASN A 49 4.30 28.40 -3.21
N SER A 50 4.78 27.17 -3.37
CA SER A 50 4.92 26.55 -4.70
C SER A 50 3.55 26.27 -5.32
N PHE A 51 2.58 25.82 -4.54
CA PHE A 51 1.20 25.60 -5.00
C PHE A 51 0.55 26.92 -5.46
N GLU A 52 0.74 27.99 -4.71
CA GLU A 52 0.20 29.32 -5.06
C GLU A 52 0.77 29.89 -6.38
N LYS A 53 1.97 29.48 -6.76
CA LYS A 53 2.66 29.90 -8.01
C LYS A 53 2.27 29.07 -9.24
N LEU A 54 1.57 27.95 -9.06
CA LEU A 54 1.11 27.11 -10.17
C LEU A 54 0.01 27.83 -10.98
N GLU A 55 -0.09 27.46 -12.26
CA GLU A 55 -1.21 27.89 -13.08
C GLU A 55 -2.54 27.39 -12.52
N LYS A 56 -3.62 28.11 -12.79
CA LYS A 56 -4.94 27.78 -12.25
C LYS A 56 -5.42 26.39 -12.60
N GLN A 57 -5.08 25.90 -13.79
CA GLN A 57 -5.41 24.56 -14.24
C GLN A 57 -4.71 23.48 -13.39
N GLU A 58 -3.41 23.68 -13.10
CA GLU A 58 -2.64 22.76 -12.25
C GLU A 58 -3.13 22.79 -10.80
N GLN A 59 -3.44 23.97 -10.26
CA GLN A 59 -4.05 24.11 -8.93
C GLN A 59 -5.36 23.32 -8.84
N ASN A 60 -6.25 23.49 -9.83
CA ASN A 60 -7.52 22.79 -9.87
C ASN A 60 -7.34 21.28 -9.94
N TYR A 61 -6.41 20.78 -10.77
CA TYR A 61 -6.09 19.36 -10.84
C TYR A 61 -5.61 18.81 -9.48
N ILE A 62 -4.71 19.53 -8.79
CA ILE A 62 -4.24 19.14 -7.47
C ILE A 62 -5.40 19.11 -6.45
N LEU A 63 -6.25 20.12 -6.45
CA LEU A 63 -7.41 20.20 -5.54
C LEU A 63 -8.40 19.07 -5.82
N GLU A 64 -8.68 18.76 -7.08
CA GLU A 64 -9.51 17.62 -7.45
C GLU A 64 -8.94 16.30 -6.92
N ARG A 65 -7.62 16.09 -7.07
CA ARG A 65 -6.94 14.91 -6.53
C ARG A 65 -7.01 14.87 -5.01
N VAL A 66 -6.80 15.98 -4.32
CA VAL A 66 -6.92 16.06 -2.86
C VAL A 66 -8.35 15.71 -2.43
N ASN A 67 -9.36 16.24 -3.08
CA ASN A 67 -10.77 15.97 -2.78
C ASN A 67 -11.16 14.51 -3.07
N TYR A 68 -10.51 13.87 -4.05
CA TYR A 68 -10.69 12.45 -4.28
C TYR A 68 -10.19 11.60 -3.11
N TYR A 69 -9.02 11.93 -2.54
CA TYR A 69 -8.43 11.18 -1.42
C TYR A 69 -9.01 11.57 -0.06
N ASN A 70 -9.40 12.81 0.12
CA ASN A 70 -10.00 13.36 1.32
C ASN A 70 -11.35 13.99 0.98
N LYS A 71 -12.43 13.30 1.33
CA LYS A 71 -13.81 13.77 1.08
C LYS A 71 -14.37 14.61 2.22
N LEU A 72 -13.61 14.83 3.29
CA LEU A 72 -14.06 15.70 4.39
C LEU A 72 -14.12 17.15 3.91
N SER A 73 -15.24 17.79 4.12
CA SER A 73 -15.46 19.20 3.82
C SER A 73 -15.24 20.06 5.07
N GLY A 74 -14.20 20.91 5.04
CA GLY A 74 -13.91 21.84 6.13
C GLY A 74 -13.32 21.17 7.39
N SER A 75 -13.25 21.94 8.47
CA SER A 75 -12.89 21.44 9.79
C SER A 75 -14.08 20.72 10.41
N PHE A 76 -13.89 19.53 10.92
CA PHE A 76 -14.90 18.85 11.70
C PHE A 76 -14.49 18.79 13.18
N LYS A 77 -15.45 18.99 14.07
CA LYS A 77 -15.35 18.50 15.43
C LYS A 77 -16.10 17.18 15.44
N SER A 78 -15.38 16.08 15.65
CA SER A 78 -16.07 14.79 15.82
C SER A 78 -17.03 14.90 17.01
N LYS A 79 -18.26 14.48 16.81
CA LYS A 79 -19.23 14.34 17.92
C LYS A 79 -18.88 13.13 18.78
N MET A 80 -18.03 12.23 18.29
CA MET A 80 -17.57 11.02 18.98
C MET A 80 -16.05 10.95 18.87
N ASP A 81 -15.37 10.88 20.00
CA ASP A 81 -13.92 10.67 20.04
C ASP A 81 -13.54 9.21 19.78
N LYS A 82 -14.50 8.29 19.86
CA LYS A 82 -14.33 6.85 19.65
C LYS A 82 -15.58 6.26 18.98
N GLY A 83 -15.36 5.46 17.93
CA GLY A 83 -16.39 4.70 17.24
C GLY A 83 -16.58 3.31 17.85
N ASN A 84 -17.76 2.70 17.60
CA ASN A 84 -18.05 1.31 17.99
C ASN A 84 -17.21 0.31 17.18
N ASP A 85 -16.71 0.71 16.01
CA ASP A 85 -15.80 -0.05 15.16
C ASP A 85 -14.34 -0.06 15.69
N GLY A 86 -14.11 0.56 16.87
CA GLY A 86 -12.82 0.67 17.53
C GLY A 86 -11.93 1.79 17.01
N THR A 87 -12.41 2.61 16.07
CA THR A 87 -11.68 3.83 15.65
C THR A 87 -11.71 4.87 16.77
N GLU A 88 -10.61 5.58 16.97
CA GLU A 88 -10.47 6.58 18.04
C GLU A 88 -9.61 7.77 17.59
N LEU A 89 -9.94 8.96 18.09
CA LEU A 89 -9.14 10.16 17.94
C LEU A 89 -8.02 10.17 18.97
N VAL A 90 -6.79 10.26 18.53
CA VAL A 90 -5.61 10.32 19.38
C VAL A 90 -4.72 11.49 18.96
N PRO A 91 -3.95 12.07 19.88
CA PRO A 91 -2.92 13.04 19.51
C PRO A 91 -1.95 12.45 18.47
N VAL A 92 -1.58 13.23 17.47
CA VAL A 92 -0.61 12.82 16.43
C VAL A 92 0.70 12.30 17.04
N ASN A 93 1.06 12.78 18.23
CA ASN A 93 2.24 12.32 18.97
C ASN A 93 2.14 10.86 19.44
N ASN A 94 0.95 10.27 19.48
CA ASN A 94 0.75 8.86 19.82
C ASN A 94 1.08 7.92 18.64
N LEU A 95 1.19 8.47 17.44
CA LEU A 95 1.61 7.72 16.27
C LEU A 95 3.09 7.35 16.39
N ARG A 96 3.39 6.10 16.75
CA ARG A 96 4.74 5.55 16.90
C ARG A 96 4.81 4.11 16.42
N PRO A 97 5.99 3.61 15.99
CA PRO A 97 6.14 2.20 15.64
C PRO A 97 5.81 1.32 16.84
N GLY A 98 4.99 0.31 16.64
CA GLY A 98 4.60 -0.63 17.69
C GLY A 98 3.48 -0.15 18.63
N ALA A 99 3.04 1.10 18.54
CA ALA A 99 1.84 1.56 19.25
C ALA A 99 0.60 0.75 18.81
N THR A 100 -0.42 0.72 19.66
CA THR A 100 -1.75 0.22 19.29
C THR A 100 -2.67 1.40 19.14
N LEU A 101 -3.20 1.61 17.94
CA LEU A 101 -4.14 2.67 17.60
C LEU A 101 -5.34 2.04 16.90
N SER A 102 -6.55 2.44 17.25
CA SER A 102 -7.80 1.87 16.71
C SER A 102 -7.76 0.33 16.71
N ASN A 103 -7.38 -0.25 17.84
CA ASN A 103 -7.24 -1.70 18.06
C ASN A 103 -6.25 -2.42 17.13
N ARG A 104 -5.38 -1.70 16.44
CA ARG A 104 -4.41 -2.27 15.51
C ARG A 104 -2.99 -1.82 15.86
N ARG A 105 -2.05 -2.77 15.76
CA ARG A 105 -0.63 -2.47 15.95
C ARG A 105 -0.08 -1.69 14.77
N VAL A 106 0.59 -0.57 15.05
CA VAL A 106 1.24 0.28 14.05
C VAL A 106 2.55 -0.38 13.61
N GLY A 107 2.54 -0.95 12.42
CA GLY A 107 3.75 -1.47 11.77
C GLY A 107 4.70 -0.33 11.38
N SER A 108 6.01 -0.61 11.34
CA SER A 108 7.02 0.41 11.03
C SER A 108 6.84 1.07 9.66
N MET A 109 6.41 0.33 8.63
CA MET A 109 6.15 0.90 7.31
C MET A 109 4.95 1.83 7.33
N TYR A 110 3.84 1.42 7.94
CA TYR A 110 2.67 2.29 8.12
C TYR A 110 3.02 3.56 8.90
N PHE A 111 3.82 3.42 9.97
CA PHE A 111 4.30 4.57 10.72
C PHE A 111 5.05 5.56 9.84
N PHE A 112 6.10 5.12 9.15
CA PHE A 112 6.96 6.02 8.38
C PHE A 112 6.22 6.67 7.21
N ASP A 113 5.35 5.93 6.53
CA ASP A 113 4.55 6.47 5.44
C ASP A 113 3.54 7.52 5.93
N THR A 114 2.91 7.28 7.08
CA THR A 114 2.00 8.25 7.70
C THR A 114 2.77 9.46 8.26
N TYR A 115 3.91 9.23 8.93
CA TYR A 115 4.75 10.28 9.49
C TYR A 115 5.26 11.25 8.41
N GLU A 116 5.43 10.81 7.18
CA GLU A 116 5.79 11.68 6.06
C GLU A 116 4.83 12.86 5.91
N TYR A 117 3.56 12.68 6.25
CA TYR A 117 2.50 13.70 6.21
C TYR A 117 2.27 14.32 7.58
N MET A 118 2.15 13.51 8.63
CA MET A 118 1.78 13.98 9.97
C MET A 118 2.81 14.90 10.60
N ARG A 119 4.07 14.81 10.21
CA ARG A 119 5.13 15.73 10.70
C ARG A 119 4.86 17.22 10.43
N TYR A 120 3.97 17.54 9.48
CA TYR A 120 3.58 18.93 9.17
C TYR A 120 2.48 19.47 10.09
N PHE A 121 1.88 18.63 10.90
CA PHE A 121 0.84 19.00 11.84
C PHE A 121 1.41 19.17 13.25
N LYS A 122 0.65 19.86 14.13
CA LYS A 122 0.99 19.95 15.53
C LYS A 122 0.85 18.59 16.20
N LYS A 123 1.69 18.33 17.22
CA LYS A 123 1.74 17.03 17.90
C LYS A 123 0.47 16.72 18.71
N ASP A 124 -0.23 17.75 19.15
CA ASP A 124 -1.47 17.72 19.93
C ASP A 124 -2.74 17.69 19.07
N ASN A 125 -2.61 17.89 17.73
CA ASN A 125 -3.75 17.70 16.85
C ASN A 125 -4.27 16.28 16.96
N LEU A 126 -5.60 16.14 17.01
CA LEU A 126 -6.26 14.85 17.06
C LEU A 126 -6.40 14.27 15.65
N ALA A 127 -6.14 12.98 15.52
CA ALA A 127 -6.30 12.22 14.29
C ALA A 127 -6.63 10.75 14.61
N SER A 128 -7.36 10.07 13.75
CA SER A 128 -7.55 8.64 13.83
C SER A 128 -6.79 7.92 12.72
N PHE A 129 -6.25 6.75 13.06
CA PHE A 129 -5.43 5.94 12.17
C PHE A 129 -5.95 4.51 12.18
N LEU A 130 -6.43 4.04 11.03
CA LEU A 130 -6.94 2.68 10.87
C LEU A 130 -6.12 1.95 9.80
N PHE A 131 -5.09 1.22 10.24
CA PHE A 131 -4.14 0.57 9.36
C PHE A 131 -4.54 -0.86 8.99
N GLY A 132 -4.05 -1.31 7.84
CA GLY A 132 -4.28 -2.65 7.29
C GLY A 132 -5.36 -2.66 6.22
N ASP A 133 -5.77 -3.86 5.84
CA ASP A 133 -6.79 -4.10 4.84
C ASP A 133 -8.16 -3.80 5.45
N ILE A 134 -8.90 -2.85 4.88
CA ILE A 134 -10.16 -2.35 5.39
C ILE A 134 -11.20 -2.42 4.28
N THR A 135 -12.34 -3.05 4.60
CA THR A 135 -13.47 -3.25 3.69
C THR A 135 -14.73 -2.47 4.11
N PHE A 136 -14.61 -1.64 5.13
CA PHE A 136 -15.69 -0.80 5.67
C PHE A 136 -15.25 0.65 5.78
N ALA A 137 -16.20 1.58 5.87
CA ALA A 137 -15.92 2.97 6.18
C ALA A 137 -15.88 3.16 7.72
N PRO A 138 -14.84 3.82 8.27
CA PRO A 138 -14.72 4.04 9.71
C PRO A 138 -15.80 5.02 10.22
N GLU A 139 -16.24 4.82 11.46
CA GLU A 139 -17.21 5.72 12.11
C GLU A 139 -16.58 7.07 12.46
N VAL A 140 -15.30 7.07 12.87
CA VAL A 140 -14.51 8.28 13.11
C VAL A 140 -13.65 8.56 11.88
N PRO A 141 -13.60 9.82 11.35
CA PRO A 141 -12.73 10.17 10.24
C PRO A 141 -11.30 9.73 10.47
N SER A 142 -10.82 8.79 9.64
CA SER A 142 -9.56 8.07 9.86
C SER A 142 -8.68 8.05 8.63
N PHE A 143 -7.38 8.09 8.84
CA PHE A 143 -6.41 7.80 7.79
C PHE A 143 -6.34 6.30 7.53
N VAL A 144 -6.58 5.92 6.27
CA VAL A 144 -6.69 4.53 5.83
C VAL A 144 -5.87 4.26 4.58
N LYS A 145 -5.57 3.00 4.30
CA LYS A 145 -4.89 2.56 3.07
C LYS A 145 -5.88 2.41 1.90
N SER A 146 -7.06 1.92 2.19
CA SER A 146 -8.12 1.61 1.23
C SER A 146 -9.48 2.00 1.80
N ARG A 147 -10.46 2.14 0.94
CA ARG A 147 -11.85 2.37 1.34
C ARG A 147 -12.80 1.66 0.38
N PRO A 148 -13.99 1.25 0.83
CA PRO A 148 -15.00 0.68 -0.06
C PRO A 148 -15.45 1.71 -1.10
N ILE A 149 -15.83 1.22 -2.27
CA ILE A 149 -16.48 2.03 -3.30
C ILE A 149 -17.94 2.24 -2.86
N GLY A 150 -18.38 3.50 -2.82
CA GLY A 150 -19.74 3.84 -2.38
C GLY A 150 -19.82 5.27 -1.90
N ASN A 151 -21.03 5.69 -1.47
CA ASN A 151 -21.30 7.05 -1.02
C ASN A 151 -20.94 7.27 0.45
N ASP A 152 -20.96 6.23 1.28
CA ASP A 152 -20.76 6.31 2.74
C ASP A 152 -19.31 6.15 3.17
N ASN A 153 -18.37 6.65 2.37
CA ASN A 153 -16.94 6.52 2.65
C ASN A 153 -16.24 7.86 2.96
N VAL A 154 -16.99 8.87 3.37
CA VAL A 154 -16.48 10.23 3.66
C VAL A 154 -15.42 10.20 4.77
N ASN A 155 -15.62 9.38 5.79
CA ASN A 155 -14.69 9.24 6.92
C ASN A 155 -13.38 8.52 6.57
N SER A 156 -13.22 8.02 5.35
CA SER A 156 -12.01 7.31 4.90
C SER A 156 -11.07 8.26 4.17
N VAL A 157 -10.08 8.80 4.87
CA VAL A 157 -9.02 9.64 4.28
C VAL A 157 -7.90 8.75 3.76
N LEU A 158 -7.78 8.64 2.44
CA LEU A 158 -6.80 7.75 1.82
C LEU A 158 -5.38 8.32 1.90
N LEU A 159 -4.45 7.49 2.37
CA LEU A 159 -3.01 7.70 2.23
C LEU A 159 -2.37 6.53 1.48
N ASN A 160 -1.32 6.82 0.71
CA ASN A 160 -0.52 5.81 0.05
C ASN A 160 0.42 5.13 1.06
N LEU A 161 -0.12 4.17 1.80
CA LEU A 161 0.57 3.43 2.86
C LEU A 161 1.19 2.14 2.33
N ASP A 162 2.19 1.62 3.05
CA ASP A 162 3.00 0.45 2.67
C ASP A 162 3.70 0.64 1.31
N LYS A 163 4.26 1.86 1.11
CA LYS A 163 4.87 2.32 -0.15
C LYS A 163 5.96 1.38 -0.66
N ASN A 164 6.75 0.81 0.26
CA ASN A 164 7.85 -0.06 -0.13
C ASN A 164 7.37 -1.33 -0.84
N ARG A 165 6.16 -1.81 -0.55
CA ARG A 165 5.55 -2.99 -1.16
C ARG A 165 4.70 -2.66 -2.38
N HIS A 166 3.83 -1.64 -2.29
CA HIS A 166 2.81 -1.38 -3.30
C HIS A 166 3.26 -0.44 -4.42
N PHE A 167 4.19 0.47 -4.15
CA PHE A 167 4.62 1.48 -5.13
C PHE A 167 5.99 1.12 -5.70
N THR A 168 6.03 0.06 -6.50
CA THR A 168 7.23 -0.44 -7.17
C THR A 168 7.15 -0.14 -8.66
N PHE A 169 8.19 0.52 -9.19
CA PHE A 169 8.28 0.76 -10.61
C PHE A 169 8.91 -0.45 -11.31
N VAL A 170 8.25 -0.88 -12.38
CA VAL A 170 8.70 -2.01 -13.20
C VAL A 170 9.23 -1.48 -14.51
N LYS A 171 10.45 -1.89 -14.86
CA LYS A 171 11.03 -1.64 -16.18
C LYS A 171 11.02 -2.95 -16.95
N ASP A 172 10.11 -3.08 -17.88
CA ASP A 172 9.98 -4.23 -18.77
C ASP A 172 10.46 -3.83 -20.17
N ASN A 173 11.53 -4.48 -20.63
CA ASN A 173 12.09 -4.25 -21.97
C ASN A 173 11.68 -5.35 -22.95
N ARG A 174 10.85 -6.32 -22.53
CA ARG A 174 10.36 -7.40 -23.40
C ARG A 174 9.24 -6.88 -24.29
N LYS A 175 9.31 -7.18 -25.56
CA LYS A 175 8.18 -6.91 -26.45
C LYS A 175 7.04 -7.85 -26.12
N PHE A 176 5.82 -7.37 -26.17
CA PHE A 176 4.63 -8.16 -25.87
C PHE A 176 4.53 -9.42 -26.73
N ILE A 177 4.88 -9.30 -28.02
CA ILE A 177 4.82 -10.41 -28.98
C ILE A 177 5.78 -11.56 -28.63
N ASP A 178 6.91 -11.25 -27.97
CA ASP A 178 7.95 -12.22 -27.64
C ASP A 178 7.66 -12.94 -26.30
N LYS A 179 6.60 -12.54 -25.58
CA LYS A 179 6.20 -13.15 -24.32
C LYS A 179 5.42 -14.43 -24.53
N GLN A 180 5.43 -15.31 -23.52
CA GLN A 180 4.60 -16.52 -23.52
C GLN A 180 3.12 -16.16 -23.62
N ASP A 181 2.41 -16.77 -24.53
CA ASP A 181 0.99 -16.54 -24.78
C ASP A 181 0.13 -17.29 -23.74
N MET A 182 0.32 -16.96 -22.48
CA MET A 182 -0.31 -17.61 -21.34
C MET A 182 -0.65 -16.60 -20.25
N LEU A 183 -1.62 -16.97 -19.41
CA LEU A 183 -1.99 -16.28 -18.18
C LEU A 183 -1.18 -16.86 -17.01
N ILE A 184 -0.37 -16.03 -16.36
CA ILE A 184 0.33 -16.37 -15.11
C ILE A 184 -0.45 -15.91 -13.88
N GLY A 185 -0.66 -16.78 -12.90
CA GLY A 185 -1.28 -16.45 -11.62
C GLY A 185 -0.54 -17.06 -10.44
N ARG A 186 -0.09 -16.23 -9.52
CA ARG A 186 0.51 -16.63 -8.23
C ARG A 186 -0.16 -15.86 -7.11
N ALA A 187 -0.98 -16.54 -6.31
CA ALA A 187 -1.78 -15.90 -5.26
C ALA A 187 -1.87 -16.76 -3.99
N PHE A 188 -2.34 -16.16 -2.92
CA PHE A 188 -2.93 -16.89 -1.79
C PHE A 188 -4.36 -17.23 -2.17
N VAL A 189 -4.65 -18.53 -2.36
CA VAL A 189 -5.94 -19.01 -2.85
C VAL A 189 -6.75 -19.48 -1.66
N ASP A 190 -7.35 -18.53 -0.94
CA ASP A 190 -8.14 -18.73 0.27
C ASP A 190 -9.54 -18.10 0.20
N GLN A 191 -9.73 -17.06 -0.62
CA GLN A 191 -11.03 -16.45 -0.81
C GLN A 191 -11.89 -17.28 -1.79
N PRO A 192 -13.22 -17.36 -1.59
CA PRO A 192 -14.13 -18.20 -2.40
C PRO A 192 -14.03 -17.92 -3.90
N HIS A 193 -13.94 -16.67 -4.32
CA HIS A 193 -13.81 -16.29 -5.73
C HIS A 193 -12.48 -16.73 -6.35
N ARG A 194 -11.39 -16.76 -5.58
CA ARG A 194 -10.10 -17.28 -6.03
C ARG A 194 -10.13 -18.78 -6.13
N VAL A 195 -10.67 -19.47 -5.12
CA VAL A 195 -10.84 -20.94 -5.15
C VAL A 195 -11.63 -21.32 -6.38
N ARG A 196 -12.80 -20.70 -6.63
CA ARG A 196 -13.61 -20.95 -7.81
C ARG A 196 -12.84 -20.75 -9.13
N PHE A 197 -12.02 -19.70 -9.21
CA PHE A 197 -11.21 -19.47 -10.41
C PHE A 197 -10.17 -20.59 -10.63
N TRP A 198 -9.51 -21.05 -9.56
CA TRP A 198 -8.55 -22.16 -9.64
C TRP A 198 -9.23 -23.48 -9.99
N GLU A 199 -10.39 -23.80 -9.42
CA GLU A 199 -11.19 -24.97 -9.78
C GLU A 199 -11.53 -25.01 -11.28
N MET A 200 -11.80 -23.84 -11.86
CA MET A 200 -12.17 -23.74 -13.29
C MET A 200 -10.96 -23.82 -14.25
N TYR A 201 -9.82 -23.29 -13.85
CA TYR A 201 -8.72 -23.01 -14.78
C TYR A 201 -7.37 -23.60 -14.38
N PHE A 202 -7.24 -24.23 -13.23
CA PHE A 202 -6.00 -24.94 -12.87
C PHE A 202 -5.78 -26.12 -13.83
N GLY A 203 -4.59 -26.17 -14.44
CA GLY A 203 -4.28 -27.16 -15.48
C GLY A 203 -4.77 -26.81 -16.89
N HIS A 204 -5.44 -25.67 -17.09
CA HIS A 204 -5.80 -25.22 -18.43
C HIS A 204 -4.54 -24.88 -19.25
N PRO A 205 -4.43 -25.30 -20.53
CA PRO A 205 -3.22 -25.13 -21.36
C PRO A 205 -2.72 -23.67 -21.49
N MET A 206 -3.64 -22.72 -21.41
CA MET A 206 -3.31 -21.30 -21.49
C MET A 206 -3.05 -20.65 -20.13
N CYS A 207 -3.02 -21.41 -19.03
CA CYS A 207 -2.91 -20.88 -17.67
C CYS A 207 -1.77 -21.56 -16.92
N ASP A 208 -0.87 -20.76 -16.36
CA ASP A 208 0.11 -21.18 -15.36
C ASP A 208 -0.31 -20.61 -14.00
N LEU A 209 -1.16 -21.36 -13.29
CA LEU A 209 -1.72 -20.96 -11.99
C LEU A 209 -1.02 -21.67 -10.85
N GLY A 210 -0.89 -21.00 -9.71
CA GLY A 210 -0.34 -21.61 -8.51
C GLY A 210 -0.68 -20.89 -7.21
N ASN A 211 -0.98 -21.71 -6.18
CA ASN A 211 -1.12 -21.24 -4.81
C ASN A 211 0.27 -21.14 -4.16
N ILE A 212 0.60 -19.96 -3.64
CA ILE A 212 1.87 -19.72 -2.93
C ILE A 212 1.70 -19.72 -1.41
N ASN A 213 0.48 -19.98 -0.89
CA ASN A 213 0.20 -20.14 0.51
C ASN A 213 0.16 -21.62 0.92
N LYS A 214 1.28 -22.14 1.39
CA LYS A 214 1.44 -23.53 1.80
C LYS A 214 0.58 -23.97 3.00
N LYS A 215 -0.11 -23.05 3.67
CA LYS A 215 -0.90 -23.34 4.86
C LYS A 215 -2.33 -23.81 4.56
N LEU A 216 -2.77 -23.68 3.32
CA LEU A 216 -4.13 -24.07 2.90
C LEU A 216 -4.11 -25.49 2.34
N GLY A 217 -4.75 -26.39 3.07
CA GLY A 217 -4.66 -27.84 2.87
C GLY A 217 -5.66 -28.47 1.93
N SER A 218 -6.64 -27.74 1.36
CA SER A 218 -7.73 -28.38 0.56
C SER A 218 -7.28 -28.78 -0.85
N HIS A 219 -6.25 -28.15 -1.41
CA HIS A 219 -5.76 -28.39 -2.78
C HIS A 219 -4.24 -28.36 -2.81
N PRO A 220 -3.55 -29.41 -2.31
CA PRO A 220 -2.09 -29.48 -2.28
C PRO A 220 -1.47 -29.45 -3.69
N GLU A 221 -2.18 -29.91 -4.71
CA GLU A 221 -1.80 -29.92 -6.11
C GLU A 221 -1.63 -28.51 -6.69
N TRP A 222 -2.30 -27.51 -6.13
CA TRP A 222 -2.15 -26.10 -6.54
C TRP A 222 -0.90 -25.44 -5.99
N ASN A 223 -0.22 -26.07 -5.03
CA ASN A 223 0.90 -25.46 -4.32
C ASN A 223 2.15 -25.41 -5.20
N VAL A 224 2.65 -24.21 -5.44
CA VAL A 224 3.85 -23.94 -6.22
C VAL A 224 4.83 -23.04 -5.49
N LYS A 225 6.04 -22.93 -5.99
CA LYS A 225 7.00 -21.95 -5.50
C LYS A 225 6.64 -20.54 -6.00
N PRO A 226 6.78 -19.50 -5.16
CA PRO A 226 6.69 -18.12 -5.62
C PRO A 226 7.71 -17.85 -6.73
N ILE A 227 7.31 -17.04 -7.69
CA ILE A 227 8.21 -16.52 -8.73
C ILE A 227 8.44 -15.02 -8.55
N SER A 228 9.48 -14.49 -9.17
CA SER A 228 9.79 -13.06 -9.10
C SER A 228 8.88 -12.24 -10.02
N ILE A 229 8.81 -10.92 -9.77
CA ILE A 229 8.13 -9.98 -10.68
C ILE A 229 8.71 -10.10 -12.10
N ASP A 230 10.04 -10.25 -12.23
CA ASP A 230 10.70 -10.39 -13.52
C ASP A 230 10.23 -11.63 -14.30
N GLN A 231 9.97 -12.74 -13.60
CA GLN A 231 9.42 -13.95 -14.21
C GLN A 231 7.94 -13.81 -14.60
N HIS A 232 7.14 -13.01 -13.85
CA HIS A 232 5.77 -12.72 -14.29
C HIS A 232 5.76 -11.94 -15.63
N LEU A 233 6.77 -11.10 -15.85
CA LEU A 233 6.88 -10.32 -17.10
C LEU A 233 7.23 -11.16 -18.34
N ASP A 234 7.60 -12.43 -18.18
CA ASP A 234 7.79 -13.35 -19.30
C ASP A 234 6.47 -13.78 -19.96
N TYR A 235 5.34 -13.50 -19.30
CA TYR A 235 3.99 -13.86 -19.75
C TYR A 235 3.25 -12.65 -20.32
N LYS A 236 2.36 -12.89 -21.32
CA LYS A 236 1.53 -11.83 -21.90
C LYS A 236 0.47 -11.34 -20.93
N TYR A 237 -0.09 -12.23 -20.12
CA TYR A 237 -1.20 -11.92 -19.22
C TYR A 237 -0.83 -12.25 -17.78
N ILE A 238 -1.18 -11.33 -16.86
CA ILE A 238 -0.98 -11.50 -15.41
C ILE A 238 -2.34 -11.45 -14.73
N LEU A 239 -2.67 -12.51 -13.99
CA LEU A 239 -3.90 -12.58 -13.22
C LEU A 239 -3.83 -11.72 -11.97
N CYS A 240 -4.74 -10.76 -11.86
CA CYS A 240 -4.90 -9.89 -10.70
C CYS A 240 -6.32 -10.01 -10.15
N LEU A 241 -6.56 -11.03 -9.31
CA LEU A 241 -7.82 -11.14 -8.58
C LEU A 241 -7.78 -10.34 -7.28
N GLU A 242 -8.94 -9.89 -6.86
CA GLU A 242 -9.12 -9.13 -5.62
C GLU A 242 -8.50 -9.81 -4.40
N GLY A 243 -7.97 -8.99 -3.48
CA GLY A 243 -7.44 -9.40 -2.19
C GLY A 243 -8.47 -9.27 -1.06
N ASN A 244 -7.96 -9.02 0.15
CA ASN A 244 -8.80 -8.74 1.33
C ASN A 244 -9.35 -7.31 1.31
N ASP A 245 -8.73 -6.42 0.58
CA ASP A 245 -9.15 -5.05 0.34
C ASP A 245 -9.06 -4.75 -1.15
N VAL A 246 -9.85 -3.81 -1.58
CA VAL A 246 -9.79 -3.31 -2.96
C VAL A 246 -8.61 -2.34 -3.04
N ALA A 247 -7.51 -2.83 -3.45
CA ALA A 247 -6.29 -2.02 -3.63
C ALA A 247 -6.11 -1.61 -5.08
#